data_215026fbb869a44e4d5fd7c319bd12ac
#
_entry.id   215026fbb869a44e4d5fd7c319bd12ac
#
_cell.length_a   1.000
_cell.length_b   1.000
_cell.length_c   1.000
_cell.angle_alpha   90.00
_cell.angle_beta   90.00
_cell.angle_gamma   90.00
#
_symmetry.space_group_name_H-M   'P 1'
#
loop_
_entity.id
_entity.type
_entity.pdbx_description
1 polymer ?
#
loop_
_entity_poly.entity_id
_entity_poly.type
_entity_poly.pdbx_seq_one_letter_code
_entity_poly.pdbx_strand_id
1 'polypeptide(L)'
;QLKYKSFERDFQVKHFGFEGVYAWTRLIEEWNIVPSEVDAIGIVLDSYVYNEIDADITKVTEIIEIPIFRDIGFTCNIHRIDHHYAHSLSFWPLGIEPTINFVFDGFGDDWMYRSVWRGDKLIDSCKSNGQMIHYSSSLGFIMSRMGMVLKMGGNYLDHAGKVMALKAFGEHNDDVVSVDHIDDLKDMWDFKVIESHLSDQQYVIDYLATAHEYTEQIYLKHFREYIKPDDIVGYSGGIAQ
;
A
#
# COMPACT_ATOMS: atom_id res chain seq x y z
N GLN A 1 11.16 0.07 24.84
CA GLN A 1 11.65 -1.03 23.97
C GLN A 1 10.66 -1.24 22.81
N LEU A 2 11.14 -1.15 21.55
CA LEU A 2 10.32 -1.49 20.39
C LEU A 2 10.14 -3.01 20.31
N LYS A 3 8.90 -3.46 20.15
CA LYS A 3 8.56 -4.86 19.85
C LYS A 3 7.79 -4.88 18.52
N TYR A 4 8.04 -5.90 17.72
CA TYR A 4 7.38 -6.12 16.44
C TYR A 4 6.88 -7.55 16.33
N LYS A 5 5.70 -7.73 15.76
CA LYS A 5 5.12 -9.04 15.48
C LYS A 5 4.39 -9.03 14.14
N SER A 6 4.62 -10.04 13.32
CA SER A 6 3.87 -10.28 12.10
C SER A 6 2.97 -11.50 12.29
N PHE A 7 1.67 -11.27 12.42
CA PHE A 7 0.70 -12.37 12.59
C PHE A 7 0.58 -13.25 11.34
N GLU A 8 0.81 -12.69 10.15
CA GLU A 8 0.87 -13.48 8.93
C GLU A 8 1.92 -14.59 9.00
N ARG A 9 3.08 -14.29 9.60
CA ARG A 9 4.15 -15.28 9.80
C ARG A 9 3.80 -16.30 10.88
N ASP A 10 3.17 -15.84 11.96
CA ASP A 10 2.79 -16.72 13.07
C ASP A 10 1.72 -17.72 12.69
N PHE A 11 0.69 -17.26 11.99
CA PHE A 11 -0.42 -18.10 11.56
C PHE A 11 -0.19 -18.72 10.18
N GLN A 12 0.89 -18.34 9.47
CA GLN A 12 1.18 -18.76 8.09
C GLN A 12 0.00 -18.48 7.13
N VAL A 13 -0.76 -17.41 7.41
CA VAL A 13 -1.89 -16.94 6.60
C VAL A 13 -1.55 -15.56 6.09
N LYS A 14 -1.39 -15.43 4.78
CA LYS A 14 -1.15 -14.15 4.12
C LYS A 14 -2.40 -13.27 4.20
N HIS A 15 -2.21 -11.97 4.44
CA HIS A 15 -3.30 -11.02 4.69
C HIS A 15 -4.16 -11.41 5.91
N PHE A 16 -3.49 -11.89 6.98
CA PHE A 16 -4.17 -12.23 8.22
C PHE A 16 -4.86 -10.99 8.81
N GLY A 17 -6.19 -11.02 8.86
CA GLY A 17 -6.98 -9.98 9.51
C GLY A 17 -7.03 -10.16 11.03
N PHE A 18 -7.02 -9.04 11.76
CA PHE A 18 -7.24 -9.04 13.21
C PHE A 18 -8.75 -9.20 13.53
N GLU A 19 -9.33 -10.28 13.06
CA GLU A 19 -10.71 -10.60 13.35
C GLU A 19 -10.81 -11.30 14.71
N GLY A 20 -11.45 -10.62 15.66
CA GLY A 20 -11.81 -11.20 16.95
C GLY A 20 -10.78 -11.06 18.06
N VAL A 21 -11.20 -11.46 19.26
CA VAL A 21 -10.48 -11.32 20.52
C VAL A 21 -9.18 -12.11 20.56
N TYR A 22 -9.14 -13.25 19.89
CA TYR A 22 -8.05 -14.24 20.02
C TYR A 22 -6.66 -13.68 19.67
N ALA A 23 -6.55 -12.97 18.57
CA ALA A 23 -5.25 -12.41 18.13
C ALA A 23 -4.73 -11.37 19.13
N TRP A 24 -5.62 -10.52 19.64
CA TRP A 24 -5.30 -9.50 20.64
C TRP A 24 -4.94 -10.12 21.99
N THR A 25 -5.69 -11.11 22.48
CA THR A 25 -5.40 -11.80 23.72
C THR A 25 -4.03 -12.48 23.66
N ARG A 26 -3.72 -13.15 22.55
CA ARG A 26 -2.42 -13.77 22.35
C ARG A 26 -1.27 -12.74 22.34
N LEU A 27 -1.45 -11.57 21.73
CA LEU A 27 -0.45 -10.50 21.73
C LEU A 27 -0.21 -9.97 23.14
N ILE A 28 -1.28 -9.73 23.89
CA ILE A 28 -1.25 -9.26 25.28
C ILE A 28 -0.48 -10.23 26.15
N GLU A 29 -0.79 -11.52 26.08
CA GLU A 29 -0.12 -12.58 26.84
C GLU A 29 1.37 -12.69 26.47
N GLU A 30 1.69 -12.78 25.19
CA GLU A 30 3.06 -12.96 24.70
C GLU A 30 3.97 -11.78 25.06
N TRP A 31 3.45 -10.58 25.01
CA TRP A 31 4.21 -9.38 25.31
C TRP A 31 4.11 -8.93 26.76
N ASN A 32 3.34 -9.65 27.59
CA ASN A 32 3.05 -9.31 28.99
C ASN A 32 2.51 -7.88 29.10
N ILE A 33 1.54 -7.54 28.25
CA ILE A 33 0.88 -6.23 28.28
C ILE A 33 -0.15 -6.26 29.40
N VAL A 34 -0.16 -5.21 30.21
CA VAL A 34 -1.25 -4.92 31.14
C VAL A 34 -2.15 -3.89 30.46
N PRO A 35 -3.35 -4.26 29.98
CA PRO A 35 -4.18 -3.36 29.16
C PRO A 35 -4.48 -2.01 29.79
N SER A 36 -4.66 -1.97 31.13
CA SER A 36 -4.92 -0.74 31.89
C SER A 36 -3.70 0.19 32.03
N GLU A 37 -2.50 -0.28 31.70
CA GLU A 37 -1.25 0.50 31.74
C GLU A 37 -0.83 1.01 30.34
N VAL A 38 -1.63 0.75 29.31
CA VAL A 38 -1.38 1.24 27.96
C VAL A 38 -1.86 2.68 27.84
N ASP A 39 -0.98 3.58 27.42
CA ASP A 39 -1.26 5.02 27.31
C ASP A 39 -2.12 5.37 26.10
N ALA A 40 -1.90 4.69 24.96
CA ALA A 40 -2.65 4.90 23.72
C ALA A 40 -2.53 3.70 22.77
N ILE A 41 -3.53 3.54 21.92
CA ILE A 41 -3.52 2.59 20.81
C ILE A 41 -3.67 3.35 19.50
N GLY A 42 -2.73 3.17 18.56
CA GLY A 42 -2.88 3.60 17.19
C GLY A 42 -3.34 2.42 16.32
N ILE A 43 -4.33 2.63 15.48
CA ILE A 43 -4.85 1.60 14.58
C ILE A 43 -5.11 2.16 13.19
N VAL A 44 -4.73 1.38 12.18
CA VAL A 44 -5.16 1.57 10.79
C VAL A 44 -6.30 0.58 10.54
N LEU A 45 -7.40 1.06 10.02
CA LEU A 45 -8.59 0.24 9.77
C LEU A 45 -8.74 -0.02 8.28
N ASP A 46 -9.33 -1.15 7.95
CA ASP A 46 -9.83 -1.40 6.61
C ASP A 46 -11.06 -0.50 6.34
N SER A 47 -11.16 0.03 5.13
CA SER A 47 -12.26 0.90 4.68
C SER A 47 -13.65 0.29 4.88
N TYR A 48 -13.75 -1.03 4.88
CA TYR A 48 -15.02 -1.73 5.14
C TYR A 48 -15.53 -1.58 6.58
N VAL A 49 -14.64 -1.32 7.53
CA VAL A 49 -14.98 -1.23 8.97
C VAL A 49 -15.46 0.18 9.34
N TYR A 50 -15.20 1.20 8.53
CA TYR A 50 -15.56 2.60 8.87
C TYR A 50 -17.06 2.81 9.13
N ASN A 51 -17.92 2.15 8.36
CA ASN A 51 -19.35 2.28 8.53
C ASN A 51 -19.88 1.67 9.84
N GLU A 52 -19.11 0.75 10.44
CA GLU A 52 -19.47 0.08 11.69
C GLU A 52 -19.03 0.87 12.93
N ILE A 53 -17.99 1.71 12.79
CA ILE A 53 -17.39 2.43 13.93
C ILE A 53 -17.59 3.95 13.87
N ASP A 54 -18.38 4.47 12.92
CA ASP A 54 -18.67 5.91 12.75
C ASP A 54 -17.41 6.78 12.69
N ALA A 55 -16.41 6.35 11.91
CA ALA A 55 -15.14 7.06 11.77
C ALA A 55 -15.16 8.03 10.59
N ASP A 56 -14.63 9.24 10.79
CA ASP A 56 -14.48 10.25 9.75
C ASP A 56 -13.20 10.03 8.94
N ILE A 57 -13.33 9.41 7.76
CA ILE A 57 -12.21 9.09 6.87
C ILE A 57 -11.50 10.32 6.30
N THR A 58 -12.06 11.52 6.46
CA THR A 58 -11.40 12.77 6.00
C THR A 58 -10.35 13.28 6.96
N LYS A 59 -10.34 12.79 8.19
CA LYS A 59 -9.35 13.16 9.20
C LYS A 59 -8.11 12.27 9.12
N VAL A 60 -6.94 12.85 9.29
CA VAL A 60 -5.67 12.11 9.34
C VAL A 60 -5.58 11.25 10.60
N THR A 61 -6.07 11.78 11.73
CA THR A 61 -6.19 11.04 12.99
C THR A 61 -7.51 11.37 13.67
N GLU A 62 -8.10 10.41 14.35
CA GLU A 62 -9.36 10.58 15.09
C GLU A 62 -9.40 9.64 16.29
N ILE A 63 -9.96 10.10 17.42
CA ILE A 63 -10.26 9.21 18.55
C ILE A 63 -11.57 8.50 18.25
N ILE A 64 -11.53 7.18 18.31
CA ILE A 64 -12.66 6.30 18.03
C ILE A 64 -12.91 5.34 19.19
N GLU A 65 -14.09 4.75 19.21
CA GLU A 65 -14.45 3.68 20.14
C GLU A 65 -14.51 2.35 19.40
N ILE A 66 -13.78 1.37 19.91
CA ILE A 66 -13.82 -0.02 19.42
C ILE A 66 -14.17 -0.92 20.60
N PRO A 67 -15.39 -1.45 20.69
CA PRO A 67 -15.86 -2.18 21.88
C PRO A 67 -14.95 -3.32 22.31
N ILE A 68 -14.40 -4.09 21.37
CA ILE A 68 -13.52 -5.22 21.66
C ILE A 68 -12.29 -4.83 22.50
N PHE A 69 -11.74 -3.62 22.35
CA PHE A 69 -10.62 -3.16 23.18
C PHE A 69 -11.04 -2.90 24.62
N ARG A 70 -12.27 -2.42 24.81
CA ARG A 70 -12.84 -2.23 26.16
C ARG A 70 -13.10 -3.58 26.83
N ASP A 71 -13.62 -4.55 26.09
CA ASP A 71 -13.90 -5.90 26.60
C ASP A 71 -12.65 -6.63 27.09
N ILE A 72 -11.50 -6.40 26.44
CA ILE A 72 -10.22 -6.98 26.84
C ILE A 72 -9.42 -6.11 27.83
N GLY A 73 -10.01 -5.01 28.31
CA GLY A 73 -9.53 -4.24 29.47
C GLY A 73 -8.70 -2.99 29.15
N PHE A 74 -8.61 -2.54 27.89
CA PHE A 74 -7.97 -1.26 27.56
C PHE A 74 -8.85 -0.09 27.99
N THR A 75 -8.25 0.90 28.68
CA THR A 75 -8.92 2.11 29.13
C THR A 75 -8.44 3.39 28.43
N CYS A 76 -7.38 3.26 27.64
CA CYS A 76 -6.76 4.36 26.90
C CYS A 76 -7.59 4.81 25.68
N ASN A 77 -7.19 5.94 25.10
CA ASN A 77 -7.73 6.39 23.83
C ASN A 77 -7.25 5.48 22.68
N ILE A 78 -8.17 5.20 21.75
CA ILE A 78 -7.87 4.50 20.50
C ILE A 78 -7.87 5.54 19.39
N HIS A 79 -6.73 5.70 18.74
CA HIS A 79 -6.55 6.66 17.66
C HIS A 79 -6.60 5.93 16.32
N ARG A 80 -7.63 6.17 15.52
CA ARG A 80 -7.59 5.82 14.11
C ARG A 80 -6.54 6.70 13.43
N ILE A 81 -5.72 6.09 12.61
CA ILE A 81 -4.69 6.75 11.84
C ILE A 81 -4.97 6.49 10.36
N ASP A 82 -4.97 7.53 9.54
CA ASP A 82 -5.09 7.41 8.09
C ASP A 82 -4.04 6.42 7.53
N HIS A 83 -4.45 5.57 6.60
CA HIS A 83 -3.63 4.49 6.05
C HIS A 83 -2.31 5.01 5.45
N HIS A 84 -2.38 6.03 4.59
CA HIS A 84 -1.20 6.62 3.98
C HIS A 84 -0.35 7.42 4.97
N TYR A 85 -0.98 8.06 5.95
CA TYR A 85 -0.22 8.71 7.02
C TYR A 85 0.53 7.70 7.87
N ALA A 86 -0.07 6.56 8.20
CA ALA A 86 0.62 5.49 8.91
C ALA A 86 1.84 4.97 8.13
N HIS A 87 1.73 4.81 6.81
CA HIS A 87 2.88 4.51 5.96
C HIS A 87 3.96 5.59 6.04
N SER A 88 3.59 6.87 6.06
CA SER A 88 4.56 7.97 6.17
C SER A 88 5.32 7.98 7.48
N LEU A 89 4.73 7.43 8.55
CA LEU A 89 5.35 7.30 9.87
C LEU A 89 6.23 6.05 10.03
N SER A 90 6.26 5.14 9.06
CA SER A 90 6.93 3.83 9.18
C SER A 90 8.44 3.89 9.45
N PHE A 91 9.08 5.03 9.18
CA PHE A 91 10.50 5.26 9.42
C PHE A 91 10.84 5.69 10.85
N TRP A 92 9.89 6.28 11.58
CA TRP A 92 10.12 6.84 12.90
C TRP A 92 10.60 5.82 13.95
N PRO A 93 10.06 4.58 13.98
CA PRO A 93 10.58 3.55 14.89
C PRO A 93 12.05 3.19 14.65
N LEU A 94 12.60 3.51 13.48
CA LEU A 94 14.00 3.30 13.12
C LEU A 94 14.88 4.50 13.49
N GLY A 95 14.32 5.56 14.08
CA GLY A 95 15.03 6.81 14.38
C GLY A 95 15.31 7.65 13.14
N ILE A 96 14.60 7.41 12.03
CA ILE A 96 14.72 8.17 10.79
C ILE A 96 13.48 9.05 10.67
N GLU A 97 13.69 10.36 10.51
CA GLU A 97 12.62 11.36 10.34
C GLU A 97 12.72 11.98 8.94
N PRO A 98 12.08 11.40 7.93
CA PRO A 98 12.06 11.99 6.60
C PRO A 98 11.38 13.36 6.63
N THR A 99 11.97 14.34 5.91
CA THR A 99 11.37 15.66 5.75
C THR A 99 10.28 15.67 4.70
N ILE A 100 10.35 14.71 3.77
CA ILE A 100 9.31 14.43 2.77
C ILE A 100 9.13 12.93 2.62
N ASN A 101 7.88 12.47 2.59
CA ASN A 101 7.51 11.08 2.38
C ASN A 101 6.63 10.94 1.15
N PHE A 102 6.98 9.99 0.30
CA PHE A 102 6.15 9.50 -0.79
C PHE A 102 5.54 8.17 -0.40
N VAL A 103 4.23 8.08 -0.43
CA VAL A 103 3.49 6.86 -0.13
C VAL A 103 2.78 6.39 -1.39
N PHE A 104 3.08 5.16 -1.81
CA PHE A 104 2.46 4.51 -2.94
C PHE A 104 1.92 3.15 -2.52
N ASP A 105 0.61 2.96 -2.72
CA ASP A 105 -0.04 1.73 -2.31
C ASP A 105 -1.06 1.26 -3.36
N GLY A 106 -1.63 0.09 -3.15
CA GLY A 106 -2.76 -0.37 -3.92
C GLY A 106 -3.94 0.57 -3.73
N PHE A 107 -4.33 0.78 -2.50
CA PHE A 107 -5.27 1.81 -2.04
C PHE A 107 -5.18 1.96 -0.52
N GLY A 108 -5.55 3.13 -0.03
CA GLY A 108 -5.74 3.44 1.38
C GLY A 108 -7.12 4.03 1.61
N ASP A 109 -7.26 4.80 2.67
CA ASP A 109 -8.49 5.49 3.01
C ASP A 109 -8.96 6.36 1.84
N ASP A 110 -10.28 6.39 1.63
CA ASP A 110 -10.92 7.16 0.55
C ASP A 110 -10.32 6.86 -0.85
N TRP A 111 -9.95 5.58 -1.09
CA TRP A 111 -9.36 5.11 -2.34
C TRP A 111 -8.07 5.83 -2.76
N MET A 112 -7.37 6.41 -1.81
CA MET A 112 -6.08 7.04 -2.02
C MET A 112 -5.04 5.96 -2.38
N TYR A 113 -4.33 6.13 -3.50
CA TYR A 113 -3.29 5.21 -3.94
C TYR A 113 -1.90 5.85 -3.99
N ARG A 114 -1.83 7.18 -3.88
CA ARG A 114 -0.60 7.96 -3.84
C ARG A 114 -0.78 9.17 -2.95
N SER A 115 0.22 9.47 -2.12
CA SER A 115 0.26 10.70 -1.35
C SER A 115 1.68 11.19 -1.11
N VAL A 116 1.82 12.49 -0.88
CA VAL A 116 3.08 13.16 -0.53
C VAL A 116 2.88 13.89 0.79
N TRP A 117 3.74 13.63 1.74
CA TRP A 117 3.67 14.19 3.10
C TRP A 117 4.93 14.98 3.44
N ARG A 118 4.78 16.11 4.17
CA ARG A 118 5.83 16.82 4.88
C ARG A 118 5.49 16.87 6.36
N GLY A 119 6.18 16.07 7.16
CA GLY A 119 5.77 15.81 8.54
C GLY A 119 4.36 15.23 8.56
N ASP A 120 3.46 15.87 9.29
CA ASP A 120 2.04 15.52 9.41
C ASP A 120 1.13 16.14 8.33
N LYS A 121 1.70 16.94 7.44
CA LYS A 121 0.95 17.67 6.42
C LYS A 121 0.90 16.91 5.10
N LEU A 122 -0.31 16.59 4.64
CA LEU A 122 -0.57 16.13 3.28
C LEU A 122 -0.33 17.27 2.28
N ILE A 123 0.60 17.08 1.34
CA ILE A 123 0.98 18.07 0.32
C ILE A 123 0.25 17.81 -0.97
N ASP A 124 0.17 16.54 -1.37
CA ASP A 124 -0.49 16.08 -2.59
C ASP A 124 -1.07 14.69 -2.40
N SER A 125 -2.13 14.38 -3.11
CA SER A 125 -2.71 13.04 -3.13
C SER A 125 -3.45 12.73 -4.43
N CYS A 126 -3.42 11.47 -4.81
CA CYS A 126 -4.25 10.95 -5.89
C CYS A 126 -5.19 9.87 -5.34
N LYS A 127 -6.46 10.01 -5.70
CA LYS A 127 -7.53 9.10 -5.29
C LYS A 127 -8.21 8.51 -6.52
N SER A 128 -8.63 7.28 -6.44
CA SER A 128 -9.55 6.72 -7.42
C SER A 128 -10.96 7.23 -7.11
N ASN A 129 -11.82 7.28 -8.13
CA ASN A 129 -13.20 7.77 -7.96
C ASN A 129 -14.16 6.72 -7.35
N GLY A 130 -13.63 5.72 -6.65
CA GLY A 130 -14.42 4.68 -5.99
C GLY A 130 -15.06 3.66 -6.94
N GLN A 131 -14.93 3.82 -8.24
CA GLN A 131 -15.42 2.84 -9.22
C GLN A 131 -14.31 1.83 -9.51
N MET A 132 -14.55 0.58 -9.19
CA MET A 132 -13.60 -0.53 -9.44
C MET A 132 -13.11 -0.61 -10.90
N ILE A 133 -13.81 0.03 -11.84
CA ILE A 133 -13.47 0.05 -13.26
C ILE A 133 -12.27 0.99 -13.56
N HIS A 134 -11.95 1.92 -12.68
CA HIS A 134 -10.86 2.90 -12.84
C HIS A 134 -9.63 2.61 -11.97
N TYR A 135 -9.31 1.35 -11.71
CA TYR A 135 -8.04 0.95 -11.10
C TYR A 135 -6.79 1.30 -11.93
N SER A 136 -7.00 1.92 -13.08
CA SER A 136 -5.96 2.25 -14.04
C SER A 136 -4.88 3.21 -13.54
N SER A 137 -5.09 3.87 -12.41
CA SER A 137 -4.13 4.83 -11.86
C SER A 137 -3.33 4.31 -10.66
N SER A 138 -3.74 3.19 -10.04
CA SER A 138 -2.98 2.55 -8.97
C SER A 138 -2.12 1.42 -9.52
N LEU A 139 -0.80 1.53 -9.40
CA LEU A 139 0.14 0.52 -9.88
C LEU A 139 -0.10 -0.85 -9.20
N GLY A 140 -0.42 -0.88 -7.91
CA GLY A 140 -0.72 -2.12 -7.19
C GLY A 140 -1.90 -2.88 -7.81
N PHE A 141 -2.97 -2.16 -8.15
CA PHE A 141 -4.12 -2.76 -8.84
C PHE A 141 -3.82 -3.14 -10.29
N ILE A 142 -3.09 -2.31 -11.03
CA ILE A 142 -2.64 -2.63 -12.38
C ILE A 142 -1.89 -3.97 -12.37
N MET A 143 -0.93 -4.11 -11.47
CA MET A 143 -0.13 -5.35 -11.35
C MET A 143 -0.98 -6.54 -10.89
N SER A 144 -1.89 -6.35 -9.93
CA SER A 144 -2.80 -7.42 -9.52
C SER A 144 -3.69 -7.89 -10.66
N ARG A 145 -4.23 -6.96 -11.43
CA ARG A 145 -5.02 -7.28 -12.63
C ARG A 145 -4.19 -7.94 -13.73
N MET A 146 -2.96 -7.49 -13.94
CA MET A 146 -2.03 -8.14 -14.87
C MET A 146 -1.80 -9.60 -14.48
N GLY A 147 -1.64 -9.90 -13.19
CA GLY A 147 -1.54 -11.28 -12.73
C GLY A 147 -2.78 -12.14 -13.03
N MET A 148 -3.98 -11.55 -13.02
CA MET A 148 -5.20 -12.25 -13.48
C MET A 148 -5.15 -12.52 -14.98
N VAL A 149 -4.76 -11.56 -15.80
CA VAL A 149 -4.60 -11.72 -17.26
C VAL A 149 -3.58 -12.83 -17.56
N LEU A 150 -2.49 -12.88 -16.82
CA LEU A 150 -1.45 -13.92 -16.91
C LEU A 150 -1.90 -15.27 -16.31
N LYS A 151 -3.12 -15.36 -15.79
CA LYS A 151 -3.69 -16.56 -15.16
C LYS A 151 -2.84 -17.11 -14.01
N MET A 152 -2.23 -16.22 -13.24
CA MET A 152 -1.45 -16.59 -12.08
C MET A 152 -2.34 -17.20 -11.00
N GLY A 153 -1.91 -18.32 -10.41
CA GLY A 153 -2.62 -18.93 -9.27
C GLY A 153 -2.45 -18.14 -7.98
N GLY A 154 -3.38 -18.31 -7.03
CA GLY A 154 -3.38 -17.68 -5.72
C GLY A 154 -4.40 -16.57 -5.56
N ASN A 155 -4.29 -15.81 -4.48
CA ASN A 155 -5.16 -14.68 -4.22
C ASN A 155 -4.82 -13.51 -5.15
N TYR A 156 -5.84 -12.75 -5.55
CA TYR A 156 -5.70 -11.53 -6.35
C TYR A 156 -4.65 -10.55 -5.80
N LEU A 157 -4.64 -10.33 -4.49
CA LEU A 157 -3.70 -9.42 -3.83
C LEU A 157 -2.24 -9.91 -3.87
N ASP A 158 -2.02 -11.22 -4.13
CA ASP A 158 -0.67 -11.80 -4.25
C ASP A 158 -0.06 -11.59 -5.64
N HIS A 159 -0.86 -11.21 -6.61
CA HIS A 159 -0.42 -11.13 -7.99
C HIS A 159 0.58 -10.00 -8.24
N ALA A 160 0.42 -8.85 -7.57
CA ALA A 160 1.29 -7.70 -7.78
C ALA A 160 2.78 -8.05 -7.60
N GLY A 161 3.14 -8.68 -6.49
CA GLY A 161 4.52 -9.13 -6.24
C GLY A 161 5.02 -10.16 -7.25
N LYS A 162 4.16 -11.06 -7.73
CA LYS A 162 4.53 -12.05 -8.77
C LYS A 162 4.80 -11.39 -10.11
N VAL A 163 3.96 -10.41 -10.49
CA VAL A 163 4.15 -9.62 -11.74
C VAL A 163 5.44 -8.81 -11.66
N MET A 164 5.70 -8.17 -10.51
CA MET A 164 6.97 -7.47 -10.29
C MET A 164 8.18 -8.40 -10.43
N ALA A 165 8.10 -9.62 -9.94
CA ALA A 165 9.19 -10.58 -10.04
C ALA A 165 9.45 -11.02 -11.49
N LEU A 166 8.43 -11.10 -12.34
CA LEU A 166 8.58 -11.51 -13.74
C LEU A 166 9.42 -10.52 -14.56
N LYS A 167 9.39 -9.21 -14.23
CA LYS A 167 10.20 -8.21 -14.93
C LYS A 167 11.70 -8.53 -14.92
N ALA A 168 12.18 -9.24 -13.89
CA ALA A 168 13.58 -9.60 -13.75
C ALA A 168 14.09 -10.58 -14.82
N PHE A 169 13.19 -11.20 -15.58
CA PHE A 169 13.51 -12.13 -16.65
C PHE A 169 13.39 -11.52 -18.04
N GLY A 170 12.89 -10.27 -18.16
CA GLY A 170 12.71 -9.55 -19.41
C GLY A 170 13.80 -8.49 -19.62
N GLU A 171 13.88 -8.04 -20.86
CA GLU A 171 14.74 -6.93 -21.25
C GLU A 171 13.88 -5.76 -21.74
N HIS A 172 14.42 -4.53 -21.60
CA HIS A 172 13.75 -3.35 -22.14
C HIS A 172 13.66 -3.46 -23.67
N ASN A 173 12.46 -3.23 -24.20
CA ASN A 173 12.20 -3.31 -25.63
C ASN A 173 11.11 -2.29 -26.03
N ASP A 174 11.53 -1.20 -26.69
CA ASP A 174 10.62 -0.14 -27.15
C ASP A 174 9.59 -0.59 -28.19
N ASP A 175 9.84 -1.73 -28.85
CA ASP A 175 8.90 -2.26 -29.85
C ASP A 175 7.65 -2.91 -29.21
N VAL A 176 7.71 -3.28 -27.94
CA VAL A 176 6.59 -3.94 -27.23
C VAL A 176 5.67 -2.98 -26.48
N VAL A 177 6.16 -1.78 -26.14
CA VAL A 177 5.40 -0.70 -25.49
C VAL A 177 5.59 0.56 -26.33
N SER A 178 4.54 0.99 -27.04
CA SER A 178 4.61 2.26 -27.79
C SER A 178 4.41 3.43 -26.86
N VAL A 179 5.41 4.30 -26.78
CA VAL A 179 5.46 5.38 -25.80
C VAL A 179 5.61 6.75 -26.48
N ASP A 180 4.66 7.10 -27.33
CA ASP A 180 4.67 8.44 -27.92
C ASP A 180 4.29 9.54 -26.92
N HIS A 181 3.55 9.21 -25.84
CA HIS A 181 3.18 10.12 -24.76
C HIS A 181 3.01 9.38 -23.43
N ILE A 182 4.05 9.36 -22.59
CA ILE A 182 3.99 8.78 -21.24
C ILE A 182 3.51 9.84 -20.24
N ASP A 183 2.22 10.07 -20.17
CA ASP A 183 1.64 10.91 -19.13
C ASP A 183 0.75 10.10 -18.15
N ASP A 184 0.35 8.88 -18.51
CA ASP A 184 -0.52 8.05 -17.68
C ASP A 184 -0.10 6.57 -17.69
N LEU A 185 -0.07 5.95 -16.49
CA LEU A 185 0.22 4.52 -16.34
C LEU A 185 -0.72 3.61 -17.12
N LYS A 186 -1.98 4.00 -17.31
CA LYS A 186 -2.99 3.20 -18.04
C LYS A 186 -2.60 2.95 -19.50
N ASP A 187 -1.85 3.87 -20.12
CA ASP A 187 -1.49 3.79 -21.53
C ASP A 187 -0.32 2.80 -21.74
N MET A 188 0.48 2.59 -20.68
CA MET A 188 1.58 1.63 -20.69
C MET A 188 1.16 0.20 -20.33
N TRP A 189 0.13 0.05 -19.52
CA TRP A 189 -0.33 -1.24 -19.02
C TRP A 189 -1.55 -1.74 -19.78
N ASP A 190 -1.40 -2.00 -21.08
CA ASP A 190 -2.50 -2.51 -21.93
C ASP A 190 -2.71 -4.01 -21.76
N PHE A 191 -3.75 -4.36 -21.01
CA PHE A 191 -4.12 -5.76 -20.74
C PHE A 191 -4.51 -6.53 -21.99
N LYS A 192 -5.08 -5.85 -23.02
CA LYS A 192 -5.50 -6.51 -24.27
C LYS A 192 -4.30 -6.91 -25.10
N VAL A 193 -3.26 -6.08 -25.12
CA VAL A 193 -2.00 -6.43 -25.78
C VAL A 193 -1.43 -7.68 -25.15
N ILE A 194 -1.35 -7.75 -23.83
CA ILE A 194 -0.86 -8.94 -23.14
C ILE A 194 -1.75 -10.17 -23.39
N GLU A 195 -3.07 -10.02 -23.32
CA GLU A 195 -4.01 -11.12 -23.62
C GLU A 195 -3.77 -11.72 -25.01
N SER A 196 -3.47 -10.88 -26.01
CA SER A 196 -3.21 -11.34 -27.39
C SER A 196 -1.86 -12.03 -27.56
N HIS A 197 -0.91 -11.86 -26.65
CA HIS A 197 0.44 -12.39 -26.71
C HIS A 197 0.76 -13.44 -25.63
N LEU A 198 -0.25 -14.00 -24.94
CA LEU A 198 -0.03 -14.99 -23.87
C LEU A 198 0.73 -16.24 -24.30
N SER A 199 0.73 -16.58 -25.59
CA SER A 199 1.51 -17.69 -26.14
C SER A 199 2.98 -17.38 -26.41
N ASP A 200 3.35 -16.09 -26.42
CA ASP A 200 4.72 -15.61 -26.57
C ASP A 200 5.24 -15.13 -25.22
N GLN A 201 5.84 -16.03 -24.48
CA GLN A 201 6.34 -15.76 -23.13
C GLN A 201 7.40 -14.66 -23.11
N GLN A 202 8.30 -14.63 -24.09
CA GLN A 202 9.35 -13.62 -24.12
C GLN A 202 8.77 -12.23 -24.35
N TYR A 203 7.85 -12.10 -25.29
CA TYR A 203 7.14 -10.83 -25.51
C TYR A 203 6.48 -10.30 -24.22
N VAL A 204 5.77 -11.18 -23.49
CA VAL A 204 5.09 -10.81 -22.25
C VAL A 204 6.09 -10.34 -21.20
N ILE A 205 7.20 -11.03 -21.02
CA ILE A 205 8.21 -10.70 -20.00
C ILE A 205 8.91 -9.38 -20.35
N ASP A 206 9.26 -9.16 -21.62
CA ASP A 206 9.87 -7.92 -22.11
C ASP A 206 8.90 -6.73 -21.98
N TYR A 207 7.61 -6.96 -22.28
CA TYR A 207 6.56 -5.97 -22.05
C TYR A 207 6.51 -5.55 -20.57
N LEU A 208 6.50 -6.52 -19.65
CA LEU A 208 6.47 -6.22 -18.20
C LEU A 208 7.72 -5.46 -17.76
N ALA A 209 8.89 -5.85 -18.26
CA ALA A 209 10.16 -5.16 -17.93
C ALA A 209 10.13 -3.71 -18.42
N THR A 210 9.72 -3.50 -19.67
CA THR A 210 9.63 -2.17 -20.30
C THR A 210 8.60 -1.27 -19.60
N ALA A 211 7.39 -1.78 -19.35
CA ALA A 211 6.34 -1.03 -18.67
C ALA A 211 6.73 -0.63 -17.23
N HIS A 212 7.47 -1.48 -16.53
CA HIS A 212 8.02 -1.13 -15.21
C HIS A 212 9.04 -0.01 -15.29
N GLU A 213 9.98 -0.06 -16.23
CA GLU A 213 11.00 0.97 -16.39
C GLU A 213 10.36 2.34 -16.67
N TYR A 214 9.40 2.40 -17.56
CA TYR A 214 8.66 3.64 -17.80
C TYR A 214 7.85 4.10 -16.57
N THR A 215 7.27 3.17 -15.81
CA THR A 215 6.60 3.49 -14.54
C THR A 215 7.57 4.14 -13.56
N GLU A 216 8.78 3.63 -13.44
CA GLU A 216 9.83 4.21 -12.59
C GLU A 216 10.19 5.62 -13.04
N GLN A 217 10.30 5.88 -14.34
CA GLN A 217 10.57 7.22 -14.88
C GLN A 217 9.46 8.21 -14.55
N ILE A 218 8.18 7.81 -14.66
CA ILE A 218 7.04 8.65 -14.27
C ILE A 218 7.10 9.00 -12.79
N TYR A 219 7.39 8.03 -11.92
CA TYR A 219 7.47 8.26 -10.48
C TYR A 219 8.67 9.15 -10.13
N LEU A 220 9.82 8.95 -10.76
CA LEU A 220 10.99 9.82 -10.57
C LEU A 220 10.71 11.27 -11.03
N LYS A 221 9.99 11.46 -12.14
CA LYS A 221 9.55 12.79 -12.58
C LYS A 221 8.66 13.43 -11.51
N HIS A 222 7.66 12.68 -11.01
CA HIS A 222 6.78 13.16 -9.97
C HIS A 222 7.53 13.50 -8.66
N PHE A 223 8.47 12.67 -8.22
CA PHE A 223 9.24 12.95 -7.02
C PHE A 223 10.02 14.26 -7.12
N ARG A 224 10.63 14.53 -8.28
CA ARG A 224 11.40 15.76 -8.52
C ARG A 224 10.59 17.05 -8.39
N GLU A 225 9.28 17.00 -8.53
CA GLU A 225 8.40 18.17 -8.36
C GLU A 225 8.34 18.65 -6.90
N TYR A 226 8.54 17.72 -5.94
CA TYR A 226 8.37 17.99 -4.51
C TYR A 226 9.68 18.03 -3.73
N ILE A 227 10.73 17.33 -4.18
CA ILE A 227 12.00 17.19 -3.46
C ILE A 227 12.78 18.51 -3.54
N LYS A 228 13.29 18.95 -2.37
CA LYS A 228 14.25 20.04 -2.24
C LYS A 228 15.66 19.50 -1.94
N PRO A 229 16.74 20.27 -2.20
CA PRO A 229 18.11 19.78 -2.04
C PRO A 229 18.45 19.20 -0.67
N ASP A 230 17.84 19.70 0.40
CA ASP A 230 18.15 19.28 1.77
C ASP A 230 17.12 18.28 2.34
N ASP A 231 16.22 17.76 1.49
CA ASP A 231 15.20 16.81 1.97
C ASP A 231 15.82 15.44 2.26
N ILE A 232 15.42 14.87 3.40
CA ILE A 232 15.53 13.45 3.69
C ILE A 232 14.28 12.80 3.14
N VAL A 233 14.43 11.97 2.11
CA VAL A 233 13.33 11.38 1.38
C VAL A 233 12.96 10.02 1.96
N GLY A 234 11.69 9.87 2.38
CA GLY A 234 11.06 8.59 2.69
C GLY A 234 10.25 8.08 1.50
N TYR A 235 10.28 6.78 1.28
CA TYR A 235 9.44 6.08 0.31
C TYR A 235 8.83 4.85 0.96
N SER A 236 7.50 4.76 1.00
CA SER A 236 6.77 3.71 1.72
C SER A 236 5.45 3.32 1.02
N GLY A 237 4.75 2.35 1.61
CA GLY A 237 3.54 1.76 1.04
C GLY A 237 3.82 0.42 0.37
N GLY A 238 2.77 -0.30 -0.04
CA GLY A 238 2.88 -1.64 -0.61
C GLY A 238 3.67 -1.74 -1.92
N ILE A 239 3.83 -0.61 -2.63
CA ILE A 239 4.59 -0.53 -3.91
C ILE A 239 6.07 -0.19 -3.67
N ALA A 240 6.43 0.22 -2.46
CA ALA A 240 7.82 0.56 -2.10
C ALA A 240 8.71 -0.66 -1.77
N GLN A 241 8.18 -1.87 -1.92
CA GLN A 241 8.86 -3.13 -1.57
C GLN A 241 9.72 -3.67 -2.71
#